data_675de221f8d6c6719fda2f01a6bc3372
#
_entry.id   675de221f8d6c6719fda2f01a6bc3372
#
_cell.length_a   1.000
_cell.length_b   1.000
_cell.length_c   1.000
_cell.angle_alpha   90.00
_cell.angle_beta   90.00
_cell.angle_gamma   90.00
#
_symmetry.space_group_name_H-M   'P 1'
#
loop_
_entity.id
_entity.type
_entity.pdbx_description
1 polymer ?
#
loop_
_entity_poly.entity_id
_entity_poly.type
_entity_poly.pdbx_seq_one_letter_code
_entity_poly.pdbx_strand_id
1 'polypeptide(L)'
;MATTDGSMPTVDVDAVKMRAVQVNYPKKKPRINLEQLGEVKEPERRSMYQVMLQNLKAANRATFLHRIIYVGEHRLAGYEPAKELFAAIISQCNETYCIERLTGFLLYYSRHFVHMVEGDEDNVNKHLRLLWASEAPLGRTKLLIHVSNINQVGCRRLQANPLGNGGGFRGSSRS
;
A
#
# COMPACT_ATOMS: atom_id res chain seq x y z
N MET A 1 -49.44 9.76 -31.45
CA MET A 1 -49.14 10.73 -30.40
C MET A 1 -49.60 10.14 -29.08
N ALA A 2 -48.68 9.59 -28.32
CA ALA A 2 -48.94 9.05 -26.98
C ALA A 2 -47.97 9.73 -26.03
N THR A 3 -48.50 10.61 -25.19
CA THR A 3 -47.80 11.32 -24.12
C THR A 3 -47.75 10.42 -22.92
N THR A 4 -46.53 9.96 -22.54
CA THR A 4 -46.30 9.24 -21.29
C THR A 4 -46.01 10.27 -20.20
N ASP A 5 -46.97 10.38 -19.30
CA ASP A 5 -46.89 11.18 -18.07
C ASP A 5 -45.96 10.44 -17.07
N GLY A 6 -44.80 11.01 -16.82
CA GLY A 6 -43.78 10.50 -15.89
C GLY A 6 -43.94 11.09 -14.49
N SER A 7 -44.93 10.61 -13.74
CA SER A 7 -45.09 10.96 -12.34
C SER A 7 -44.00 10.29 -11.50
N MET A 8 -43.03 11.08 -10.97
CA MET A 8 -42.09 10.62 -9.97
C MET A 8 -42.77 10.36 -8.62
N PRO A 9 -42.46 9.29 -7.92
CA PRO A 9 -42.97 9.06 -6.57
C PRO A 9 -42.36 10.07 -5.59
N THR A 10 -43.18 10.88 -4.99
CA THR A 10 -42.85 11.74 -3.85
C THR A 10 -42.59 10.86 -2.64
N VAL A 11 -41.35 10.87 -2.14
CA VAL A 11 -40.97 10.19 -0.88
C VAL A 11 -41.48 11.05 0.27
N ASP A 12 -42.38 10.47 1.06
CA ASP A 12 -42.97 11.09 2.25
C ASP A 12 -41.89 11.16 3.36
N VAL A 13 -41.39 12.37 3.65
CA VAL A 13 -40.27 12.61 4.57
C VAL A 13 -40.71 12.64 6.05
N ASP A 14 -42.02 12.58 6.31
CA ASP A 14 -42.59 12.76 7.66
C ASP A 14 -42.72 11.49 8.50
N ALA A 15 -42.27 10.33 8.03
CA ALA A 15 -42.48 9.06 8.73
C ALA A 15 -41.29 8.57 9.58
N VAL A 16 -40.17 9.30 9.65
CA VAL A 16 -39.04 8.90 10.52
C VAL A 16 -39.19 9.59 11.88
N LYS A 17 -40.11 9.11 12.71
CA LYS A 17 -40.11 9.41 14.15
C LYS A 17 -38.87 8.79 14.79
N MET A 18 -37.83 9.58 14.96
CA MET A 18 -36.69 9.20 15.81
C MET A 18 -37.17 8.97 17.23
N ARG A 19 -37.26 7.71 17.65
CA ARG A 19 -37.40 7.35 19.07
C ARG A 19 -36.14 7.79 19.77
N ALA A 20 -36.21 8.88 20.54
CA ALA A 20 -35.14 9.28 21.45
C ALA A 20 -34.98 8.15 22.48
N VAL A 21 -33.85 7.45 22.42
CA VAL A 21 -33.44 6.50 23.43
C VAL A 21 -33.04 7.31 24.66
N GLN A 22 -33.87 7.33 25.68
CA GLN A 22 -33.49 7.92 26.96
C GLN A 22 -32.39 7.06 27.59
N VAL A 23 -31.17 7.50 27.49
CA VAL A 23 -30.04 6.89 28.21
C VAL A 23 -30.10 7.39 29.65
N ASN A 24 -30.51 6.53 30.56
CA ASN A 24 -30.47 6.79 32.00
C ASN A 24 -29.01 6.80 32.47
N TYR A 25 -28.42 7.97 32.55
CA TYR A 25 -27.12 8.14 33.22
C TYR A 25 -27.26 7.98 34.72
N PRO A 26 -26.45 7.14 35.38
CA PRO A 26 -26.48 7.03 36.83
C PRO A 26 -26.15 8.38 37.48
N LYS A 27 -27.06 8.94 38.26
CA LYS A 27 -26.96 10.27 38.89
C LYS A 27 -25.88 10.36 39.97
N LYS A 28 -25.21 9.29 40.32
CA LYS A 28 -24.08 9.28 41.28
C LYS A 28 -22.83 8.79 40.57
N LYS A 29 -21.88 9.69 40.37
CA LYS A 29 -20.50 9.29 40.02
C LYS A 29 -19.95 8.44 41.16
N PRO A 30 -19.40 7.24 40.91
CA PRO A 30 -18.73 6.47 41.94
C PRO A 30 -17.61 7.37 42.50
N ARG A 31 -17.60 7.56 43.85
CA ARG A 31 -16.47 8.18 44.52
C ARG A 31 -15.32 7.18 44.46
N ILE A 32 -14.39 7.39 43.54
CA ILE A 32 -13.14 6.63 43.48
C ILE A 32 -12.35 7.01 44.71
N ASN A 33 -12.13 6.05 45.61
CA ASN A 33 -11.31 6.26 46.78
C ASN A 33 -9.86 6.33 46.32
N LEU A 34 -9.27 7.55 46.27
CA LEU A 34 -7.92 7.79 45.78
C LEU A 34 -6.87 7.01 46.59
N GLU A 35 -7.16 6.65 47.83
CA GLU A 35 -6.26 5.87 48.70
C GLU A 35 -6.15 4.39 48.31
N GLN A 36 -7.09 3.88 47.48
CA GLN A 36 -7.05 2.52 46.96
C GLN A 36 -6.37 2.41 45.56
N LEU A 37 -6.08 3.53 44.93
CA LEU A 37 -5.18 3.58 43.80
C LEU A 37 -3.77 3.46 44.34
N GLY A 38 -3.29 2.22 44.47
CA GLY A 38 -1.88 1.95 44.74
C GLY A 38 -1.03 2.79 43.78
N GLU A 39 0.16 3.14 44.22
CA GLU A 39 1.14 3.95 43.52
C GLU A 39 1.12 3.61 42.00
N VAL A 40 0.48 4.47 41.20
CA VAL A 40 0.41 4.28 39.76
C VAL A 40 1.83 4.46 39.25
N LYS A 41 2.55 3.36 39.07
CA LYS A 41 3.89 3.37 38.54
C LYS A 41 3.82 4.00 37.15
N GLU A 42 4.40 5.18 37.01
CA GLU A 42 4.45 5.87 35.72
C GLU A 42 5.07 4.93 34.68
N PRO A 43 4.41 4.71 33.52
CA PRO A 43 4.95 3.82 32.51
C PRO A 43 6.29 4.37 32.02
N GLU A 44 7.26 3.47 31.83
CA GLU A 44 8.59 3.84 31.35
C GLU A 44 8.48 4.61 30.04
N ARG A 45 8.98 5.85 30.02
CA ARG A 45 8.96 6.70 28.82
C ARG A 45 9.99 6.17 27.81
N ARG A 46 9.51 5.55 26.75
CA ARG A 46 10.35 5.10 25.64
C ARG A 46 10.37 6.14 24.54
N SER A 47 11.54 6.45 24.00
CA SER A 47 11.64 7.29 22.82
C SER A 47 11.07 6.56 21.60
N MET A 48 10.54 7.31 20.63
CA MET A 48 10.07 6.74 19.36
C MET A 48 11.18 5.92 18.67
N TYR A 49 12.41 6.40 18.72
CA TYR A 49 13.57 5.71 18.18
C TYR A 49 13.79 4.33 18.82
N GLN A 50 13.67 4.23 20.16
CA GLN A 50 13.79 2.94 20.87
C GLN A 50 12.70 1.95 20.44
N VAL A 51 11.46 2.43 20.27
CA VAL A 51 10.35 1.61 19.78
C VAL A 51 10.62 1.13 18.37
N MET A 52 11.10 2.01 17.47
CA MET A 52 11.46 1.66 16.10
C MET A 52 12.59 0.61 16.06
N LEU A 53 13.64 0.76 16.87
CA LEU A 53 14.71 -0.23 16.96
C LEU A 53 14.23 -1.58 17.50
N GLN A 54 13.32 -1.60 18.47
CA GLN A 54 12.71 -2.83 18.97
C GLN A 54 11.89 -3.54 17.87
N ASN A 55 11.11 -2.78 17.12
CA ASN A 55 10.35 -3.31 15.99
C ASN A 55 11.26 -3.88 14.90
N LEU A 56 12.37 -3.20 14.61
CA LEU A 56 13.38 -3.68 13.65
C LEU A 56 13.98 -5.01 14.10
N LYS A 57 14.41 -5.10 15.36
CA LYS A 57 14.93 -6.35 15.97
C LYS A 57 13.89 -7.46 15.97
N ALA A 58 12.64 -7.17 16.34
CA ALA A 58 11.54 -8.13 16.34
C ALA A 58 11.23 -8.67 14.94
N ALA A 59 11.42 -7.84 13.89
CA ALA A 59 11.29 -8.23 12.50
C ALA A 59 12.54 -8.97 11.95
N ASN A 60 13.58 -9.15 12.77
CA ASN A 60 14.88 -9.70 12.37
C ASN A 60 15.49 -8.99 11.16
N ARG A 61 15.51 -7.64 11.20
CA ARG A 61 16.03 -6.77 10.16
C ARG A 61 17.25 -6.00 10.62
N ALA A 62 18.17 -5.77 9.68
CA ALA A 62 19.39 -5.00 9.92
C ALA A 62 19.17 -3.49 9.69
N THR A 63 18.22 -3.12 8.82
CA THR A 63 17.93 -1.73 8.48
C THR A 63 16.44 -1.50 8.25
N PHE A 64 16.04 -0.23 8.28
CA PHE A 64 14.69 0.16 7.90
C PHE A 64 14.52 0.09 6.39
N LEU A 65 13.34 -0.34 5.96
CA LEU A 65 12.99 -0.42 4.56
C LEU A 65 12.26 0.85 4.10
N HIS A 66 12.48 1.16 2.86
CA HIS A 66 11.76 2.16 2.11
C HIS A 66 10.89 1.46 1.07
N ARG A 67 9.67 1.92 0.91
CA ARG A 67 8.75 1.48 -0.12
C ARG A 67 8.40 2.65 -1.00
N ILE A 68 8.58 2.49 -2.29
CA ILE A 68 8.14 3.45 -3.29
C ILE A 68 7.11 2.80 -4.22
N ILE A 69 6.13 3.57 -4.63
CA ILE A 69 5.18 3.21 -5.68
C ILE A 69 5.24 4.32 -6.72
N TYR A 70 5.49 3.95 -7.94
CA TYR A 70 5.52 4.88 -9.06
C TYR A 70 4.80 4.31 -10.27
N VAL A 71 4.32 5.20 -11.11
CA VAL A 71 3.63 4.91 -12.36
C VAL A 71 4.41 5.54 -13.50
N GLY A 72 4.41 4.89 -14.64
CA GLY A 72 5.06 5.44 -15.82
C GLY A 72 4.41 4.98 -17.12
N GLU A 73 4.78 5.68 -18.19
CA GLU A 73 4.48 5.31 -19.56
C GLU A 73 5.62 4.44 -20.10
N HIS A 74 5.33 3.58 -21.06
CA HIS A 74 6.34 2.81 -21.76
C HIS A 74 6.00 2.67 -23.26
N ARG A 75 7.03 2.38 -24.05
CA ARG A 75 6.95 2.13 -25.50
C ARG A 75 7.33 0.68 -25.85
N LEU A 76 7.37 -0.19 -24.85
CA LEU A 76 7.78 -1.58 -25.02
C LEU A 76 6.68 -2.37 -25.74
N ALA A 77 7.10 -3.26 -26.64
CA ALA A 77 6.21 -4.07 -27.46
C ALA A 77 5.75 -5.34 -26.74
N GLY A 78 5.12 -5.21 -25.55
CA GLY A 78 4.56 -6.32 -24.81
C GLY A 78 5.11 -6.48 -23.40
N TYR A 79 4.59 -7.49 -22.74
CA TYR A 79 4.89 -7.77 -21.32
C TYR A 79 6.31 -8.31 -21.09
N GLU A 80 6.79 -9.25 -21.92
CA GLU A 80 8.10 -9.88 -21.69
C GLU A 80 9.25 -8.87 -21.77
N PRO A 81 9.34 -7.95 -22.75
CA PRO A 81 10.37 -6.92 -22.75
C PRO A 81 10.31 -6.00 -21.53
N ALA A 82 9.11 -5.70 -21.02
CA ALA A 82 8.97 -4.91 -19.79
C ALA A 82 9.48 -5.67 -18.58
N LYS A 83 9.10 -6.92 -18.43
CA LYS A 83 9.55 -7.80 -17.35
C LYS A 83 11.08 -7.95 -17.35
N GLU A 84 11.69 -8.15 -18.52
CA GLU A 84 13.14 -8.26 -18.69
C GLU A 84 13.85 -6.97 -18.26
N LEU A 85 13.36 -5.80 -18.72
CA LEU A 85 13.92 -4.51 -18.35
C LEU A 85 13.93 -4.30 -16.84
N PHE A 86 12.76 -4.47 -16.19
CA PHE A 86 12.64 -4.26 -14.75
C PHE A 86 13.42 -5.32 -13.95
N ALA A 87 13.45 -6.57 -14.41
CA ALA A 87 14.26 -7.62 -13.79
C ALA A 87 15.76 -7.31 -13.88
N ALA A 88 16.24 -6.80 -15.01
CA ALA A 88 17.64 -6.39 -15.19
C ALA A 88 18.00 -5.24 -14.24
N ILE A 89 17.16 -4.21 -14.11
CA ILE A 89 17.37 -3.11 -13.18
C ILE A 89 17.45 -3.62 -11.73
N ILE A 90 16.53 -4.48 -11.31
CA ILE A 90 16.52 -5.05 -9.96
C ILE A 90 17.75 -5.95 -9.74
N SER A 91 18.13 -6.77 -10.71
CA SER A 91 19.35 -7.60 -10.64
C SER A 91 20.58 -6.74 -10.43
N GLN A 92 20.75 -5.71 -11.24
CA GLN A 92 21.87 -4.78 -11.14
C GLN A 92 21.91 -4.04 -9.80
N CYS A 93 20.77 -3.73 -9.20
CA CYS A 93 20.74 -3.20 -7.84
C CYS A 93 21.26 -4.22 -6.82
N ASN A 94 20.83 -5.47 -6.96
CA ASN A 94 21.13 -6.53 -6.00
C ASN A 94 22.53 -7.19 -6.17
N GLU A 95 23.24 -6.90 -7.26
CA GLU A 95 24.62 -7.37 -7.50
C GLU A 95 25.66 -6.69 -6.60
N THR A 96 25.40 -5.45 -6.21
CA THR A 96 26.25 -4.73 -5.28
C THR A 96 25.91 -5.16 -3.85
N TYR A 97 26.89 -5.08 -2.94
CA TYR A 97 26.62 -5.33 -1.53
C TYR A 97 25.46 -4.46 -1.05
N CYS A 98 24.43 -5.10 -0.57
CA CYS A 98 23.25 -4.45 -0.01
C CYS A 98 22.86 -5.14 1.29
N ILE A 99 22.41 -4.37 2.26
CA ILE A 99 21.97 -4.90 3.56
C ILE A 99 20.65 -5.68 3.37
N GLU A 100 19.74 -5.12 2.57
CA GLU A 100 18.47 -5.74 2.23
C GLU A 100 18.26 -5.68 0.71
N ARG A 101 17.97 -6.84 0.12
CA ARG A 101 17.73 -6.95 -1.33
C ARG A 101 16.45 -6.22 -1.71
N LEU A 102 16.48 -5.58 -2.88
CA LEU A 102 15.27 -5.04 -3.48
C LEU A 102 14.28 -6.16 -3.81
N THR A 103 13.05 -5.92 -3.42
CA THR A 103 11.87 -6.72 -3.79
C THR A 103 10.81 -5.80 -4.37
N GLY A 104 9.81 -6.35 -5.03
CA GLY A 104 8.79 -5.48 -5.61
C GLY A 104 7.69 -6.22 -6.34
N PHE A 105 6.80 -5.43 -6.92
CA PHE A 105 5.66 -5.90 -7.67
C PHE A 105 5.41 -4.99 -8.86
N LEU A 106 5.36 -5.56 -10.07
CA LEU A 106 5.12 -4.85 -11.32
C LEU A 106 3.74 -5.19 -11.89
N LEU A 107 2.91 -4.17 -12.07
CA LEU A 107 1.68 -4.23 -12.85
C LEU A 107 1.95 -3.63 -14.23
N TYR A 108 1.69 -4.39 -15.26
CA TYR A 108 1.89 -3.99 -16.64
C TYR A 108 0.57 -3.81 -17.38
N TYR A 109 0.45 -2.68 -18.06
CA TYR A 109 -0.67 -2.33 -18.94
C TYR A 109 -0.13 -2.06 -20.36
N SER A 110 -1.01 -1.90 -21.32
CA SER A 110 -0.63 -1.71 -22.73
C SER A 110 0.28 -0.50 -22.98
N ARG A 111 0.18 0.56 -22.20
CA ARG A 111 0.96 1.81 -22.35
C ARG A 111 1.55 2.33 -21.05
N HIS A 112 1.18 1.74 -19.94
CA HIS A 112 1.53 2.20 -18.62
C HIS A 112 1.98 1.04 -17.76
N PHE A 113 2.71 1.34 -16.70
CA PHE A 113 3.04 0.39 -15.66
C PHE A 113 2.89 1.04 -14.29
N VAL A 114 2.65 0.21 -13.28
CA VAL A 114 2.76 0.58 -11.88
C VAL A 114 3.78 -0.34 -11.25
N HIS A 115 4.77 0.21 -10.60
CA HIS A 115 5.81 -0.58 -9.95
C HIS A 115 5.93 -0.16 -8.49
N MET A 116 5.87 -1.15 -7.61
CA MET A 116 6.18 -1.02 -6.20
C MET A 116 7.53 -1.66 -5.95
N VAL A 117 8.41 -0.93 -5.26
CA VAL A 117 9.76 -1.39 -4.92
C VAL A 117 9.99 -1.19 -3.42
N GLU A 118 10.59 -2.18 -2.78
CA GLU A 118 10.96 -2.18 -1.38
C GLU A 118 12.44 -2.58 -1.22
N GLY A 119 13.14 -1.87 -0.36
CA GLY A 119 14.54 -2.15 -0.03
C GLY A 119 15.10 -1.13 0.94
N ASP A 120 16.39 -1.22 1.21
CA ASP A 120 17.08 -0.16 1.94
C ASP A 120 17.14 1.14 1.11
N GLU A 121 17.43 2.25 1.76
CA GLU A 121 17.42 3.58 1.15
C GLU A 121 18.37 3.66 -0.05
N ASP A 122 19.57 3.12 0.08
CA ASP A 122 20.60 3.18 -0.95
C ASP A 122 20.19 2.41 -2.20
N ASN A 123 19.62 1.22 -2.02
CA ASN A 123 19.14 0.41 -3.13
C ASN A 123 17.92 1.01 -3.83
N VAL A 124 16.98 1.59 -3.08
CA VAL A 124 15.84 2.30 -3.66
C VAL A 124 16.32 3.50 -4.49
N ASN A 125 17.27 4.28 -3.97
CA ASN A 125 17.87 5.40 -4.70
C ASN A 125 18.63 4.93 -5.95
N LYS A 126 19.39 3.84 -5.86
CA LYS A 126 20.08 3.23 -6.99
C LYS A 126 19.10 2.77 -8.05
N HIS A 127 18.01 2.13 -7.65
CA HIS A 127 16.95 1.71 -8.55
C HIS A 127 16.35 2.89 -9.34
N LEU A 128 16.03 3.99 -8.66
CA LEU A 128 15.52 5.19 -9.33
C LEU A 128 16.52 5.77 -10.34
N ARG A 129 17.81 5.81 -10.01
CA ARG A 129 18.85 6.28 -10.94
C ARG A 129 18.95 5.40 -12.18
N LEU A 130 18.92 4.08 -12.02
CA LEU A 130 18.95 3.14 -13.14
C LEU A 130 17.68 3.23 -14.00
N LEU A 131 16.53 3.40 -13.36
CA LEU A 131 15.26 3.61 -14.06
C LEU A 131 15.32 4.87 -14.94
N TRP A 132 15.81 5.99 -14.41
CA TRP A 132 15.94 7.23 -15.17
C TRP A 132 17.02 7.13 -16.28
N ALA A 133 18.08 6.38 -16.05
CA ALA A 133 19.07 6.10 -17.12
C ALA A 133 18.50 5.26 -18.27
N SER A 134 17.36 4.59 -18.06
CA SER A 134 16.68 3.73 -19.04
C SER A 134 15.57 4.48 -19.81
N GLU A 135 15.71 5.78 -20.05
CA GLU A 135 14.67 6.64 -20.64
C GLU A 135 14.17 6.21 -22.03
N ALA A 136 15.00 5.57 -22.84
CA ALA A 136 14.65 5.25 -24.22
C ALA A 136 13.37 4.37 -24.36
N PRO A 137 13.18 3.28 -23.58
CA PRO A 137 11.96 2.47 -23.62
C PRO A 137 10.86 2.98 -22.68
N LEU A 138 11.21 3.84 -21.72
CA LEU A 138 10.28 4.40 -20.75
C LEU A 138 9.92 5.83 -21.11
N GLY A 139 8.69 6.21 -20.87
CA GLY A 139 8.21 7.58 -20.99
C GLY A 139 8.25 8.30 -19.65
N ARG A 140 7.32 9.23 -19.46
CA ARG A 140 7.21 9.99 -18.20
C ARG A 140 6.89 9.06 -17.03
N THR A 141 7.63 9.23 -15.94
CA THR A 141 7.40 8.53 -14.70
C THR A 141 7.00 9.49 -13.59
N LYS A 142 6.14 9.04 -12.69
CA LYS A 142 5.65 9.82 -11.56
C LYS A 142 5.67 8.96 -10.29
N LEU A 143 6.36 9.45 -9.27
CA LEU A 143 6.31 8.87 -7.94
C LEU A 143 4.94 9.18 -7.31
N LEU A 144 4.25 8.16 -6.84
CA LEU A 144 2.95 8.28 -6.19
C LEU A 144 3.08 8.26 -4.67
N ILE A 145 3.86 7.32 -4.16
CA ILE A 145 3.98 7.06 -2.72
C ILE A 145 5.44 6.79 -2.39
N HIS A 146 5.90 7.36 -1.29
CA HIS A 146 7.13 6.99 -0.62
C HIS A 146 6.82 6.80 0.88
N VAL A 147 7.09 5.62 1.39
CA VAL A 147 6.97 5.29 2.81
C VAL A 147 8.34 4.85 3.31
N SER A 148 8.80 5.46 4.38
CA SER A 148 10.06 5.12 5.05
C SER A 148 9.82 4.38 6.38
N ASN A 149 10.89 3.83 6.94
CA ASN A 149 10.87 3.16 8.24
C ASN A 149 9.91 1.96 8.33
N ILE A 150 9.79 1.21 7.23
CA ILE A 150 9.02 -0.02 7.19
C ILE A 150 9.86 -1.14 7.80
N ASN A 151 9.26 -1.92 8.70
CA ASN A 151 9.89 -3.07 9.34
C ASN A 151 9.36 -4.43 8.81
N GLN A 152 8.42 -4.41 7.88
CA GLN A 152 7.87 -5.60 7.24
C GLN A 152 7.90 -5.48 5.72
N VAL A 153 8.36 -6.51 5.05
CA VAL A 153 8.34 -6.60 3.57
C VAL A 153 6.94 -7.00 3.12
N GLY A 154 6.34 -6.21 2.22
CA GLY A 154 5.06 -6.51 1.60
C GLY A 154 5.18 -7.58 0.51
N CYS A 155 6.33 -7.62 -0.21
CA CYS A 155 6.60 -8.60 -1.26
C CYS A 155 7.94 -9.29 -1.01
N ARG A 156 7.93 -10.63 -0.96
CA ARG A 156 9.16 -11.41 -0.77
C ARG A 156 9.99 -11.58 -2.05
N ARG A 157 9.38 -11.37 -3.22
CA ARG A 157 9.99 -11.55 -4.54
C ARG A 157 9.34 -10.59 -5.53
N LEU A 158 10.10 -10.17 -6.54
CA LEU A 158 9.53 -9.42 -7.65
C LEU A 158 8.48 -10.30 -8.36
N GLN A 159 7.24 -9.85 -8.33
CA GLN A 159 6.13 -10.44 -9.08
C GLN A 159 5.73 -9.47 -10.18
N ALA A 160 5.67 -9.96 -11.39
CA ALA A 160 5.18 -9.20 -12.53
C ALA A 160 3.89 -9.87 -13.02
N ASN A 161 2.79 -9.13 -12.99
CA ASN A 161 1.50 -9.62 -13.47
C ASN A 161 1.05 -8.81 -14.69
N PRO A 162 0.82 -9.44 -15.85
CA PRO A 162 0.10 -8.81 -16.93
C PRO A 162 -1.37 -8.71 -16.51
N LEU A 163 -1.89 -7.51 -16.41
CA LEU A 163 -3.34 -7.32 -16.36
C LEU A 163 -3.84 -7.49 -17.80
N GLY A 164 -4.43 -8.66 -18.04
CA GLY A 164 -4.85 -9.09 -19.37
C GLY A 164 -5.75 -8.06 -20.05
N ASN A 165 -5.52 -7.87 -21.35
CA ASN A 165 -6.54 -7.39 -22.26
C ASN A 165 -7.77 -8.29 -22.07
N GLY A 166 -8.93 -7.71 -21.70
CA GLY A 166 -10.17 -8.40 -21.45
C GLY A 166 -10.52 -9.40 -22.57
N GLY A 167 -10.33 -10.66 -22.29
CA GLY A 167 -10.61 -11.79 -23.17
C GLY A 167 -11.05 -13.00 -22.37
N GLY A 168 -12.38 -13.17 -22.23
CA GLY A 168 -13.01 -14.48 -22.10
C GLY A 168 -12.88 -15.19 -20.77
N PHE A 169 -13.80 -14.92 -19.87
CA PHE A 169 -14.21 -15.86 -18.84
C PHE A 169 -14.75 -17.15 -19.51
N ARG A 170 -13.89 -18.12 -19.76
CA ARG A 170 -14.33 -19.47 -20.14
C ARG A 170 -14.75 -20.18 -18.85
N GLY A 171 -16.05 -20.24 -18.65
CA GLY A 171 -16.64 -21.10 -17.64
C GLY A 171 -16.27 -22.57 -17.89
N SER A 172 -15.54 -23.16 -16.97
CA SER A 172 -15.32 -24.61 -16.93
C SER A 172 -16.60 -25.25 -16.40
N SER A 173 -17.42 -25.77 -17.31
CA SER A 173 -18.47 -26.72 -16.99
C SER A 173 -17.81 -28.05 -16.62
N ARG A 174 -17.93 -28.43 -15.36
CA ARG A 174 -17.69 -29.82 -14.93
C ARG A 174 -18.87 -30.66 -15.34
N SER A 175 -18.62 -31.71 -16.10
CA SER A 175 -19.42 -32.91 -16.22
C SER A 175 -18.97 -33.91 -15.18
#